data_09f70bbe47f387755f6e8e6e097a6bc3
#
_entry.id   09f70bbe47f387755f6e8e6e097a6bc3
#
_cell.length_a   1.000
_cell.length_b   1.000
_cell.length_c   1.000
_cell.angle_alpha   90.00
_cell.angle_beta   90.00
_cell.angle_gamma   90.00
#
_symmetry.space_group_name_H-M   'P 1'
#
loop_
_entity.id
_entity.type
_entity.pdbx_description
1 polymer ?
#
loop_
_entity_poly.entity_id
_entity_poly.type
_entity_poly.pdbx_seq_one_letter_code
_entity_poly.pdbx_strand_id
1 'polypeptide(L)'
;MRLKKIIITGGATRIGAAVAESLAGTETELSIHYNKSKSHALRLKNRLKKQGSEVHLLKADLNNFKQTQDLLKLANEKMRGIDCLINNASLFENDDLQNFSEKSFTKHININLKAPAILIQNFKKILKKSEGCVINIIDQRVEKLTPFFFSYTLSKSSLVTLTKTSAMRLAX
;
A
#
# COMPACT_ATOMS: atom_id res chain seq x y z
N MET A 1 -5.94 -1.14 20.77
CA MET A 1 -6.64 -1.14 19.46
C MET A 1 -6.56 -2.52 18.84
N ARG A 2 -7.64 -3.02 18.30
CA ARG A 2 -7.66 -4.33 17.62
C ARG A 2 -7.86 -4.10 16.12
N LEU A 3 -6.90 -4.50 15.31
CA LEU A 3 -6.95 -4.29 13.87
C LEU A 3 -7.77 -5.41 13.23
N LYS A 4 -8.98 -5.07 12.79
CA LYS A 4 -9.88 -6.05 12.17
C LYS A 4 -10.08 -5.81 10.69
N LYS A 5 -10.13 -4.56 10.27
CA LYS A 5 -10.44 -4.18 8.89
C LYS A 5 -9.20 -3.55 8.25
N ILE A 6 -8.54 -4.32 7.39
CA ILE A 6 -7.20 -4.00 6.91
C ILE A 6 -7.19 -3.94 5.38
N ILE A 7 -6.63 -2.87 4.81
CA ILE A 7 -6.37 -2.81 3.39
C ILE A 7 -4.87 -2.94 3.13
N ILE A 8 -4.50 -3.76 2.15
CA ILE A 8 -3.10 -4.00 1.77
C ILE A 8 -2.96 -3.65 0.29
N THR A 9 -2.18 -2.60 -0.03
CA THR A 9 -1.92 -2.30 -1.43
C THR A 9 -0.87 -3.25 -1.98
N GLY A 10 -1.02 -3.63 -3.26
CA GLY A 10 -0.14 -4.64 -3.85
C GLY A 10 -0.23 -5.96 -3.11
N GLY A 11 -1.40 -6.27 -2.55
CA GLY A 11 -1.57 -7.40 -1.64
C GLY A 11 -1.74 -8.74 -2.31
N ALA A 12 -1.76 -8.80 -3.65
CA ALA A 12 -2.09 -10.06 -4.33
C ALA A 12 -0.89 -10.99 -4.51
N THR A 13 0.32 -10.47 -4.41
CA THR A 13 1.54 -11.26 -4.69
C THR A 13 2.65 -10.95 -3.70
N ARG A 14 3.63 -11.84 -3.64
CA ARG A 14 4.91 -11.65 -2.96
C ARG A 14 4.71 -11.22 -1.50
N ILE A 15 5.38 -10.14 -1.06
CA ILE A 15 5.32 -9.68 0.33
C ILE A 15 3.88 -9.36 0.75
N GLY A 16 3.14 -8.66 -0.11
CA GLY A 16 1.75 -8.31 0.21
C GLY A 16 0.89 -9.52 0.46
N ALA A 17 1.04 -10.56 -0.35
CA ALA A 17 0.28 -11.79 -0.16
C ALA A 17 0.68 -12.50 1.13
N ALA A 18 1.97 -12.54 1.44
CA ALA A 18 2.45 -13.15 2.68
C ALA A 18 1.90 -12.41 3.91
N VAL A 19 1.88 -11.08 3.85
CA VAL A 19 1.30 -10.26 4.92
C VAL A 19 -0.18 -10.59 5.08
N ALA A 20 -0.92 -10.64 3.96
CA ALA A 20 -2.35 -10.97 4.02
C ALA A 20 -2.59 -12.32 4.66
N GLU A 21 -1.80 -13.34 4.27
CA GLU A 21 -1.94 -14.68 4.83
C GLU A 21 -1.63 -14.72 6.32
N SER A 22 -0.66 -13.92 6.77
CA SER A 22 -0.32 -13.88 8.20
C SER A 22 -1.39 -13.18 9.04
N LEU A 23 -2.19 -12.31 8.43
CA LEU A 23 -3.23 -11.56 9.13
C LEU A 23 -4.60 -12.21 9.04
N ALA A 24 -4.76 -13.19 8.16
CA ALA A 24 -6.07 -13.79 7.90
C ALA A 24 -6.57 -14.60 9.09
N GLY A 25 -7.87 -14.62 9.26
CA GLY A 25 -8.55 -15.38 10.32
C GLY A 25 -9.98 -14.89 10.48
N THR A 26 -10.72 -15.57 11.35
CA THR A 26 -12.16 -15.28 11.53
C THR A 26 -12.44 -13.87 12.04
N GLU A 27 -11.44 -13.22 12.60
CA GLU A 27 -11.63 -11.88 13.17
C GLU A 27 -11.14 -10.77 12.26
N THR A 28 -10.66 -11.09 11.04
CA THR A 28 -10.16 -10.07 10.13
C THR A 28 -10.98 -10.01 8.85
N GLU A 29 -11.16 -8.79 8.38
CA GLU A 29 -11.76 -8.49 7.09
C GLU A 29 -10.68 -7.76 6.29
N LEU A 30 -10.38 -8.28 5.09
CA LEU A 30 -9.23 -7.81 4.31
C LEU A 30 -9.68 -7.26 2.96
N SER A 31 -9.18 -6.10 2.60
CA SER A 31 -9.26 -5.58 1.24
C SER A 31 -7.89 -5.73 0.60
N ILE A 32 -7.84 -6.46 -0.49
CA ILE A 32 -6.59 -6.75 -1.21
C ILE A 32 -6.61 -5.92 -2.51
N HIS A 33 -5.74 -4.92 -2.56
CA HIS A 33 -5.60 -4.13 -3.77
C HIS A 33 -4.64 -4.81 -4.74
N TYR A 34 -4.97 -4.75 -6.02
CA TYR A 34 -4.10 -5.21 -7.11
C TYR A 34 -4.28 -4.29 -8.31
N ASN A 35 -3.33 -4.32 -9.23
CA ASN A 35 -3.46 -3.62 -10.50
C ASN A 35 -3.69 -4.62 -11.64
N LYS A 36 -2.66 -5.42 -11.97
CA LYS A 36 -2.73 -6.33 -13.10
C LYS A 36 -2.83 -7.80 -12.70
N SER A 37 -2.58 -8.13 -11.45
CA SER A 37 -2.46 -9.52 -10.98
C SER A 37 -3.81 -10.11 -10.56
N LYS A 38 -4.82 -10.02 -11.43
CA LYS A 38 -6.18 -10.46 -11.09
C LYS A 38 -6.23 -11.95 -10.71
N SER A 39 -5.56 -12.81 -11.48
CA SER A 39 -5.62 -14.24 -11.20
C SER A 39 -4.95 -14.58 -9.85
N HIS A 40 -3.84 -13.93 -9.54
CA HIS A 40 -3.20 -14.08 -8.23
C HIS A 40 -4.12 -13.61 -7.11
N ALA A 41 -4.80 -12.47 -7.34
CA ALA A 41 -5.72 -11.92 -6.34
C ALA A 41 -6.88 -12.88 -6.05
N LEU A 42 -7.44 -13.48 -7.10
CA LEU A 42 -8.54 -14.44 -6.94
C LEU A 42 -8.10 -15.67 -6.16
N ARG A 43 -6.93 -16.23 -6.50
CA ARG A 43 -6.41 -17.40 -5.77
C ARG A 43 -6.13 -17.06 -4.31
N LEU A 44 -5.54 -15.89 -4.07
CA LEU A 44 -5.28 -15.45 -2.68
C LEU A 44 -6.59 -15.30 -1.91
N LYS A 45 -7.59 -14.67 -2.53
CA LYS A 45 -8.89 -14.51 -1.87
C LYS A 45 -9.43 -15.84 -1.38
N ASN A 46 -9.35 -16.87 -2.24
CA ASN A 46 -9.84 -18.21 -1.86
C ASN A 46 -9.08 -18.76 -0.65
N ARG A 47 -7.74 -18.58 -0.63
CA ARG A 47 -6.94 -19.06 0.51
C ARG A 47 -7.29 -18.32 1.80
N LEU A 48 -7.45 -16.99 1.71
CA LEU A 48 -7.76 -16.18 2.90
C LEU A 48 -9.16 -16.49 3.44
N LYS A 49 -10.11 -16.75 2.54
CA LYS A 49 -11.47 -17.15 2.93
C LYS A 49 -11.45 -18.47 3.67
N LYS A 50 -10.63 -19.41 3.23
CA LYS A 50 -10.49 -20.71 3.93
C LYS A 50 -9.94 -20.53 5.33
N GLN A 51 -9.17 -19.47 5.58
CA GLN A 51 -8.67 -19.13 6.91
C GLN A 51 -9.70 -18.39 7.75
N GLY A 52 -10.85 -18.05 7.17
CA GLY A 52 -11.95 -17.43 7.90
C GLY A 52 -12.19 -15.96 7.66
N SER A 53 -11.32 -15.28 6.91
CA SER A 53 -11.49 -13.85 6.67
C SER A 53 -12.56 -13.57 5.63
N GLU A 54 -13.23 -12.43 5.79
CA GLU A 54 -14.01 -11.83 4.73
C GLU A 54 -13.03 -11.05 3.86
N VAL A 55 -13.10 -11.21 2.53
CA VAL A 55 -12.07 -10.66 1.62
C VAL A 55 -12.71 -9.91 0.47
N HIS A 56 -12.23 -8.71 0.21
CA HIS A 56 -12.64 -7.88 -0.90
C HIS A 56 -11.43 -7.64 -1.81
N LEU A 57 -11.64 -7.73 -3.12
CA LEU A 57 -10.59 -7.43 -4.09
C LEU A 57 -10.87 -6.08 -4.72
N LEU A 58 -9.86 -5.22 -4.75
CA LEU A 58 -10.00 -3.85 -5.28
C LEU A 58 -8.93 -3.59 -6.33
N LYS A 59 -9.37 -3.28 -7.54
CA LYS A 59 -8.46 -2.97 -8.64
C LYS A 59 -8.22 -1.46 -8.72
N ALA A 60 -6.96 -1.05 -8.82
CA ALA A 60 -6.61 0.34 -9.04
C ALA A 60 -5.19 0.43 -9.57
N ASP A 61 -4.97 1.37 -10.51
CA ASP A 61 -3.63 1.72 -10.95
C ASP A 61 -3.15 2.89 -10.09
N LEU A 62 -2.18 2.66 -9.22
CA LEU A 62 -1.69 3.69 -8.31
C LEU A 62 -0.83 4.76 -9.02
N ASN A 63 -0.51 4.55 -10.30
CA ASN A 63 0.07 5.61 -11.12
C ASN A 63 -1.00 6.62 -11.60
N ASN A 64 -2.28 6.29 -11.40
CA ASN A 64 -3.41 7.13 -11.78
C ASN A 64 -3.97 7.82 -10.54
N PHE A 65 -3.95 9.15 -10.55
CA PHE A 65 -4.36 9.94 -9.39
C PHE A 65 -5.80 9.65 -8.97
N LYS A 66 -6.73 9.64 -9.92
CA LYS A 66 -8.15 9.44 -9.62
C LYS A 66 -8.41 8.05 -9.02
N GLN A 67 -7.78 7.02 -9.61
CA GLN A 67 -7.95 5.66 -9.08
C GLN A 67 -7.39 5.55 -7.67
N THR A 68 -6.25 6.20 -7.41
CA THR A 68 -5.66 6.23 -6.06
C THR A 68 -6.61 6.94 -5.09
N GLN A 69 -7.16 8.09 -5.50
CA GLN A 69 -8.09 8.84 -4.66
C GLN A 69 -9.32 8.01 -4.30
N ASP A 70 -9.81 7.20 -5.23
CA ASP A 70 -11.03 6.44 -5.02
C ASP A 70 -10.82 5.14 -4.22
N LEU A 71 -9.58 4.66 -4.13
CA LEU A 71 -9.32 3.32 -3.59
C LEU A 71 -9.81 3.16 -2.14
N LEU A 72 -9.45 4.09 -1.26
CA LEU A 72 -9.86 3.96 0.14
C LEU A 72 -11.36 4.18 0.33
N LYS A 73 -11.97 5.00 -0.51
CA LYS A 73 -13.42 5.17 -0.46
C LYS A 73 -14.12 3.85 -0.75
N LEU A 74 -13.64 3.14 -1.78
CA LEU A 74 -14.21 1.83 -2.12
C LEU A 74 -14.01 0.81 -1.00
N ALA A 75 -12.79 0.77 -0.43
CA ALA A 75 -12.52 -0.15 0.68
C ALA A 75 -13.41 0.16 1.89
N ASN A 76 -13.57 1.45 2.19
CA ASN A 76 -14.38 1.87 3.32
C ASN A 76 -15.85 1.49 3.13
N GLU A 77 -16.36 1.63 1.89
CA GLU A 77 -17.73 1.24 1.58
C GLU A 77 -17.95 -0.26 1.78
N LYS A 78 -16.99 -1.07 1.32
CA LYS A 78 -17.11 -2.53 1.41
C LYS A 78 -16.94 -3.03 2.84
N MET A 79 -16.02 -2.47 3.59
CA MET A 79 -15.69 -2.95 4.94
C MET A 79 -16.42 -2.20 6.05
N ARG A 80 -17.07 -1.08 5.72
CA ARG A 80 -17.76 -0.23 6.72
C ARG A 80 -16.78 0.24 7.79
N GLY A 81 -15.66 0.77 7.34
CA GLY A 81 -14.57 1.23 8.19
C GLY A 81 -13.26 0.59 7.79
N ILE A 82 -12.16 1.23 8.18
CA ILE A 82 -10.80 0.73 7.96
C ILE A 82 -10.01 0.99 9.24
N ASP A 83 -9.38 -0.03 9.78
CA ASP A 83 -8.55 0.10 10.99
C ASP A 83 -7.07 0.25 10.64
N CYS A 84 -6.65 -0.33 9.51
CA CYS A 84 -5.23 -0.36 9.17
C CYS A 84 -5.04 -0.23 7.66
N LEU A 85 -4.12 0.64 7.27
CA LEU A 85 -3.67 0.82 5.89
C LEU A 85 -2.23 0.33 5.78
N ILE A 86 -2.00 -0.68 4.95
CA ILE A 86 -0.65 -1.19 4.69
C ILE A 86 -0.26 -0.80 3.27
N ASN A 87 0.63 0.17 3.13
CA ASN A 87 1.18 0.62 1.86
C ASN A 87 2.34 -0.30 1.47
N ASN A 88 2.03 -1.33 0.68
CA ASN A 88 2.98 -2.32 0.23
C ASN A 88 3.22 -2.26 -1.28
N ALA A 89 2.28 -1.74 -2.07
CA ALA A 89 2.45 -1.67 -3.53
C ALA A 89 3.72 -0.89 -3.88
N SER A 90 4.47 -1.39 -4.85
CA SER A 90 5.75 -0.79 -5.21
C SER A 90 6.08 -1.09 -6.67
N LEU A 91 6.61 -0.08 -7.36
CA LEU A 91 7.27 -0.26 -8.64
C LEU A 91 8.77 -0.42 -8.36
N PHE A 92 9.40 -1.40 -9.00
CA PHE A 92 10.80 -1.72 -8.79
C PHE A 92 11.44 -2.00 -10.15
N GLU A 93 11.93 -0.94 -10.79
CA GLU A 93 12.59 -1.04 -12.10
C GLU A 93 13.97 -0.42 -11.98
N ASN A 94 14.92 -0.98 -12.74
CA ASN A 94 16.29 -0.52 -12.67
C ASN A 94 16.52 0.68 -13.59
N ASP A 95 17.22 1.67 -13.07
CA ASP A 95 17.78 2.79 -13.82
C ASP A 95 18.95 3.36 -13.01
N ASP A 96 19.61 4.36 -13.54
CA ASP A 96 20.70 5.04 -12.83
C ASP A 96 20.71 6.51 -13.23
N LEU A 97 21.62 7.28 -12.65
CA LEU A 97 21.71 8.71 -12.92
C LEU A 97 21.89 9.04 -14.39
N GLN A 98 22.56 8.16 -15.13
CA GLN A 98 22.88 8.41 -16.54
C GLN A 98 21.75 8.08 -17.49
N ASN A 99 20.83 7.18 -17.09
CA ASN A 99 19.82 6.67 -18.02
C ASN A 99 18.38 6.77 -17.54
N PHE A 100 18.11 7.35 -16.37
CA PHE A 100 16.72 7.44 -15.94
C PHE A 100 15.92 8.34 -16.89
N SER A 101 14.66 8.02 -17.08
CA SER A 101 13.77 8.82 -17.89
C SER A 101 12.76 9.55 -17.01
N GLU A 102 12.23 10.66 -17.53
CA GLU A 102 11.14 11.34 -16.84
C GLU A 102 9.98 10.39 -16.55
N LYS A 103 9.64 9.56 -17.54
CA LYS A 103 8.53 8.62 -17.40
C LYS A 103 8.78 7.62 -16.26
N SER A 104 9.95 7.02 -16.21
CA SER A 104 10.27 6.04 -15.16
C SER A 104 10.36 6.70 -13.80
N PHE A 105 11.04 7.84 -13.73
CA PHE A 105 11.17 8.60 -12.48
C PHE A 105 9.79 8.96 -11.92
N THR A 106 8.96 9.58 -12.75
CA THR A 106 7.62 10.02 -12.34
C THR A 106 6.77 8.83 -11.89
N LYS A 107 6.85 7.71 -12.61
CA LYS A 107 6.07 6.52 -12.26
C LYS A 107 6.48 5.97 -10.89
N HIS A 108 7.79 5.91 -10.62
CA HIS A 108 8.28 5.49 -9.29
C HIS A 108 7.77 6.42 -8.20
N ILE A 109 7.87 7.73 -8.41
CA ILE A 109 7.38 8.71 -7.43
C ILE A 109 5.88 8.55 -7.22
N ASN A 110 5.12 8.41 -8.31
CA ASN A 110 3.66 8.31 -8.21
C ASN A 110 3.24 7.07 -7.41
N ILE A 111 3.81 5.92 -7.71
CA ILE A 111 3.37 4.66 -7.10
C ILE A 111 3.95 4.49 -5.70
N ASN A 112 5.24 4.79 -5.52
CA ASN A 112 5.94 4.45 -4.28
C ASN A 112 5.87 5.55 -3.22
N LEU A 113 5.52 6.77 -3.61
CA LEU A 113 5.51 7.92 -2.68
C LEU A 113 4.19 8.69 -2.70
N LYS A 114 3.77 9.16 -3.87
CA LYS A 114 2.57 9.99 -3.97
C LYS A 114 1.32 9.21 -3.59
N ALA A 115 1.20 7.97 -4.08
CA ALA A 115 0.04 7.14 -3.75
C ALA A 115 -0.04 6.88 -2.23
N PRO A 116 1.03 6.45 -1.55
CA PRO A 116 0.96 6.35 -0.08
C PRO A 116 0.55 7.65 0.59
N ALA A 117 1.05 8.80 0.13
CA ALA A 117 0.69 10.09 0.74
C ALA A 117 -0.81 10.36 0.61
N ILE A 118 -1.37 10.13 -0.60
CA ILE A 118 -2.80 10.31 -0.86
C ILE A 118 -3.62 9.37 0.04
N LEU A 119 -3.19 8.11 0.11
CA LEU A 119 -3.93 7.10 0.89
C LEU A 119 -3.89 7.41 2.38
N ILE A 120 -2.75 7.87 2.91
CA ILE A 120 -2.65 8.27 4.32
C ILE A 120 -3.59 9.45 4.59
N GLN A 121 -3.58 10.45 3.72
CA GLN A 121 -4.46 11.60 3.87
C GLN A 121 -5.93 11.18 3.90
N ASN A 122 -6.32 10.31 2.98
CA ASN A 122 -7.70 9.83 2.90
C ASN A 122 -8.06 8.93 4.08
N PHE A 123 -7.10 8.13 4.53
CA PHE A 123 -7.31 7.28 5.70
C PHE A 123 -7.62 8.13 6.94
N LYS A 124 -6.85 9.20 7.14
CA LYS A 124 -7.12 10.11 8.27
C LYS A 124 -8.54 10.70 8.20
N LYS A 125 -8.99 11.05 7.00
CA LYS A 125 -10.35 11.58 6.83
C LYS A 125 -11.40 10.54 7.22
N ILE A 126 -11.19 9.27 6.86
CA ILE A 126 -12.09 8.17 7.20
C ILE A 126 -12.12 7.93 8.71
N LEU A 127 -10.96 7.92 9.34
CA LEU A 127 -10.86 7.68 10.79
C LEU A 127 -11.56 8.75 11.62
N LYS A 128 -11.57 9.99 11.12
CA LYS A 128 -12.11 11.13 11.89
C LYS A 128 -11.36 11.24 13.22
N LYS A 129 -11.99 10.84 14.32
CA LYS A 129 -11.40 10.89 15.67
C LYS A 129 -11.03 9.52 16.22
N SER A 130 -11.29 8.46 15.46
CA SER A 130 -10.95 7.12 15.94
C SER A 130 -9.47 6.80 15.71
N GLU A 131 -9.01 5.75 16.37
CA GLU A 131 -7.64 5.29 16.23
C GLU A 131 -7.48 4.45 14.97
N GLY A 132 -6.25 4.43 14.43
CA GLY A 132 -5.92 3.62 13.28
C GLY A 132 -4.43 3.42 13.17
N CYS A 133 -4.03 2.58 12.23
CA CYS A 133 -2.63 2.22 12.03
C CYS A 133 -2.27 2.35 10.55
N VAL A 134 -1.10 2.94 10.26
CA VAL A 134 -0.54 2.96 8.91
C VAL A 134 0.82 2.27 8.96
N ILE A 135 1.04 1.35 8.03
CA ILE A 135 2.34 0.68 7.86
C ILE A 135 2.80 0.92 6.43
N ASN A 136 3.99 1.47 6.28
CA ASN A 136 4.62 1.66 4.98
C ASN A 136 5.79 0.69 4.84
N ILE A 137 5.77 -0.14 3.79
CA ILE A 137 6.84 -1.11 3.54
C ILE A 137 8.01 -0.40 2.87
N ILE A 138 9.13 -0.38 3.56
CA ILE A 138 10.37 0.26 3.12
C ILE A 138 11.34 -0.81 2.63
N ASP A 139 12.43 -0.39 2.01
CA ASP A 139 13.44 -1.31 1.45
C ASP A 139 14.80 -1.00 2.07
N GLN A 140 15.63 -2.03 2.24
CA GLN A 140 16.98 -1.87 2.78
C GLN A 140 17.84 -0.93 1.96
N ARG A 141 17.50 -0.72 0.67
CA ARG A 141 18.26 0.19 -0.19
C ARG A 141 18.25 1.64 0.30
N VAL A 142 17.35 2.00 1.19
CA VAL A 142 17.37 3.37 1.75
C VAL A 142 18.60 3.58 2.65
N GLU A 143 19.20 2.48 3.13
CA GLU A 143 20.42 2.54 3.96
C GLU A 143 21.64 2.01 3.23
N LYS A 144 21.45 1.03 2.32
CA LYS A 144 22.54 0.40 1.58
C LYS A 144 22.47 0.85 0.13
N LEU A 145 22.97 2.06 -0.11
CA LEU A 145 22.87 2.70 -1.42
C LEU A 145 23.77 2.05 -2.46
N THR A 146 23.29 2.04 -3.70
CA THR A 146 24.07 1.63 -4.87
C THR A 146 23.77 2.63 -5.99
N PRO A 147 24.56 2.67 -7.06
CA PRO A 147 24.25 3.57 -8.18
C PRO A 147 23.05 3.11 -9.01
N PHE A 148 22.57 1.89 -8.77
CA PHE A 148 21.45 1.33 -9.54
C PHE A 148 20.14 1.50 -8.80
N PHE A 149 19.03 1.28 -9.51
CA PHE A 149 17.69 1.47 -8.95
C PHE A 149 17.53 2.89 -8.41
N PHE A 150 17.98 3.84 -9.21
CA PHE A 150 18.07 5.25 -8.82
C PHE A 150 16.70 5.83 -8.48
N SER A 151 15.76 5.79 -9.44
CA SER A 151 14.42 6.34 -9.21
C SER A 151 13.70 5.61 -8.08
N TYR A 152 13.83 4.29 -8.04
CA TYR A 152 13.26 3.46 -6.98
C TYR A 152 13.77 3.88 -5.60
N THR A 153 15.10 3.97 -5.47
CA THR A 153 15.73 4.28 -4.17
C THR A 153 15.31 5.66 -3.67
N LEU A 154 15.28 6.66 -4.58
CA LEU A 154 14.82 7.99 -4.21
C LEU A 154 13.38 7.96 -3.72
N SER A 155 12.51 7.20 -4.40
CA SER A 155 11.11 7.12 -3.99
C SER A 155 10.96 6.47 -2.62
N LYS A 156 11.72 5.40 -2.35
CA LYS A 156 11.66 4.70 -1.06
C LYS A 156 12.29 5.51 0.06
N SER A 157 13.38 6.23 -0.21
CA SER A 157 13.97 7.13 0.80
C SER A 157 13.00 8.24 1.17
N SER A 158 12.30 8.78 0.18
CA SER A 158 11.27 9.80 0.44
C SER A 158 10.11 9.21 1.24
N LEU A 159 9.79 7.94 1.03
CA LEU A 159 8.73 7.27 1.80
C LEU A 159 9.09 7.18 3.28
N VAL A 160 10.38 7.02 3.62
CA VAL A 160 10.82 7.08 5.02
C VAL A 160 10.49 8.44 5.61
N THR A 161 10.81 9.51 4.90
CA THR A 161 10.52 10.87 5.36
C THR A 161 9.01 11.08 5.50
N LEU A 162 8.23 10.63 4.51
CA LEU A 162 6.77 10.71 4.56
C LEU A 162 6.24 10.01 5.82
N THR A 163 6.77 8.84 6.13
CA THR A 163 6.34 8.06 7.29
C THR A 163 6.55 8.85 8.58
N LYS A 164 7.75 9.43 8.72
CA LYS A 164 8.10 10.18 9.94
C LYS A 164 7.28 11.46 10.08
N THR A 165 7.16 12.24 9.00
CA THR A 165 6.41 13.50 9.07
C THR A 165 4.92 13.24 9.28
N SER A 166 4.39 12.18 8.68
CA SER A 166 2.98 11.82 8.88
C SER A 166 2.74 11.41 10.34
N ALA A 167 3.65 10.61 10.90
CA ALA A 167 3.53 10.19 12.31
C ALA A 167 3.51 11.40 13.23
N MET A 168 4.40 12.38 12.99
CA MET A 168 4.44 13.60 13.80
C MET A 168 3.11 14.37 13.75
N ARG A 169 2.49 14.43 12.57
CA ARG A 169 1.24 15.19 12.39
C ARG A 169 0.02 14.46 12.95
N LEU A 170 0.06 13.11 12.92
CA LEU A 170 -1.10 12.29 13.29
C LEU A 170 -1.06 11.80 14.73
N ALA A 171 0.03 11.97 15.43
CA ALA A 171 0.20 11.50 16.81
C ALA A 171 -0.74 12.13 17.82
N UNK A 172 -1.16 13.03 17.37
CA UNK A 172 -1.99 13.73 18.21
C UNK A 172 -3.13 13.34 18.48
#